data_077fc0a1b3a216f37ef1b2a2e80704c5
#
_entry.id   077fc0a1b3a216f37ef1b2a2e80704c5
#
_cell.length_a   1.000
_cell.length_b   1.000
_cell.length_c   1.000
_cell.angle_alpha   90.00
_cell.angle_beta   90.00
_cell.angle_gamma   90.00
#
_symmetry.space_group_name_H-M   'P 1'
#
loop_
_entity.id
_entity.type
_entity.pdbx_description
1 polymer ?
#
loop_
_entity_poly.entity_id
_entity_poly.type
_entity_poly.pdbx_seq_one_letter_code
_entity_poly.pdbx_strand_id
1 'polypeptide(L)'
;MDIYQSTIRPILFSGLKTDPEWLHNRTLGLLSWLSSNQKSTLGHWVNGQLQQRFCLNDARLEQTLWGVNFPNPLGLAAGFDKNGVAAGIWGSLGFGFAELGTVTFHGQPGNPRPRLFRLVEDKAALNRMGFNNLGATAMAARLEQLKVNRLQVQPPLKVNRLQLQPPLKVNRLQVTGLEKNLPEEKAKGEQPTGRERQGRTTFNRIQASGLTIPIGINLGKSKVTPLAEAADDYRSSFGLLRELGDYFVVNVSSPNTPGLRSLQDATQLSLILDALQQENVSQKPILVKIAPDLEWNAIADLLELAQTYGLAGIIATNTTIRRDLLKTQRIAATGKPVTEEAGGISGAPLRQRSTDVIRFIWQETQGTLPIIGVGGIFTAEDAWEKITAGASLIQVYTGWIYNGPWMVRQILQGVLQKLEQRGMSSISEAVGSGSG
;
A
#
# COMPACT_ATOMS: atom_id res chain seq x y z
N MET A 1 5.71 11.24 -26.22
CA MET A 1 5.48 9.87 -26.75
C MET A 1 5.93 8.88 -25.66
N ASP A 2 5.08 7.93 -25.28
CA ASP A 2 5.42 6.95 -24.25
C ASP A 2 6.29 5.84 -24.86
N ILE A 3 7.60 5.92 -24.64
CA ILE A 3 8.60 4.97 -25.16
C ILE A 3 8.30 3.53 -24.70
N TYR A 4 7.73 3.37 -23.50
CA TYR A 4 7.34 2.04 -23.03
C TYR A 4 6.27 1.43 -23.94
N GLN A 5 5.20 2.17 -24.21
CA GLN A 5 4.07 1.71 -25.01
C GLN A 5 4.44 1.50 -26.48
N SER A 6 5.23 2.43 -27.04
CA SER A 6 5.56 2.42 -28.48
C SER A 6 6.70 1.47 -28.84
N THR A 7 7.65 1.23 -27.95
CA THR A 7 8.89 0.50 -28.28
C THR A 7 9.15 -0.67 -27.35
N ILE A 8 9.14 -0.45 -26.03
CA ILE A 8 9.55 -1.48 -25.07
C ILE A 8 8.50 -2.60 -24.97
N ARG A 9 7.23 -2.25 -24.81
CA ARG A 9 6.14 -3.22 -24.67
C ARG A 9 5.99 -4.15 -25.87
N PRO A 10 5.97 -3.70 -27.15
CA PRO A 10 5.91 -4.61 -28.29
C PRO A 10 7.06 -5.62 -28.29
N ILE A 11 8.30 -5.19 -28.01
CA ILE A 11 9.46 -6.08 -27.95
C ILE A 11 9.29 -7.13 -26.83
N LEU A 12 8.86 -6.69 -25.62
CA LEU A 12 8.71 -7.57 -24.46
C LEU A 12 7.53 -8.54 -24.55
N PHE A 13 6.47 -8.17 -25.31
CA PHE A 13 5.23 -8.96 -25.37
C PHE A 13 5.10 -9.80 -26.64
N SER A 14 5.73 -9.43 -27.75
CA SER A 14 5.62 -10.13 -29.04
C SER A 14 6.93 -10.58 -29.64
N GLY A 15 8.03 -9.86 -29.42
CA GLY A 15 9.32 -10.10 -30.08
C GLY A 15 10.20 -11.13 -29.41
N LEU A 16 10.16 -11.21 -28.10
CA LEU A 16 10.89 -12.18 -27.30
C LEU A 16 9.87 -13.09 -26.62
N LYS A 17 9.83 -14.38 -26.93
CA LYS A 17 9.07 -15.39 -26.17
C LYS A 17 9.63 -15.52 -24.73
N THR A 18 9.80 -14.38 -24.05
CA THR A 18 10.51 -14.27 -22.78
C THR A 18 9.61 -14.70 -21.64
N ASP A 19 10.10 -15.57 -20.78
CA ASP A 19 9.42 -15.98 -19.55
C ASP A 19 9.02 -14.73 -18.73
N PRO A 20 7.72 -14.54 -18.44
CA PRO A 20 7.26 -13.37 -17.69
C PRO A 20 7.87 -13.23 -16.30
N GLU A 21 8.19 -14.33 -15.62
CA GLU A 21 8.82 -14.33 -14.31
C GLU A 21 10.29 -13.92 -14.39
N TRP A 22 11.01 -14.37 -15.44
CA TRP A 22 12.38 -13.93 -15.67
C TRP A 22 12.46 -12.42 -15.90
N LEU A 23 11.57 -11.88 -16.73
CA LEU A 23 11.53 -10.43 -16.98
C LEU A 23 11.20 -9.64 -15.71
N HIS A 24 10.24 -10.11 -14.93
CA HIS A 24 9.88 -9.51 -13.63
C HIS A 24 11.09 -9.44 -12.70
N ASN A 25 11.84 -10.54 -12.56
CA ASN A 25 13.02 -10.62 -11.72
C ASN A 25 14.15 -9.68 -12.21
N ARG A 26 14.35 -9.55 -13.51
CA ARG A 26 15.32 -8.60 -14.08
C ARG A 26 14.93 -7.14 -13.82
N THR A 27 13.64 -6.82 -13.99
CA THR A 27 13.12 -5.49 -13.67
C THR A 27 13.29 -5.17 -12.19
N LEU A 28 12.94 -6.09 -11.29
CA LEU A 28 13.17 -5.92 -9.85
C LEU A 28 14.65 -5.80 -9.50
N GLY A 29 15.53 -6.53 -10.16
CA GLY A 29 16.98 -6.41 -9.98
C GLY A 29 17.49 -5.00 -10.29
N LEU A 30 17.04 -4.41 -11.40
CA LEU A 30 17.36 -3.02 -11.76
C LEU A 30 16.80 -2.02 -10.73
N LEU A 31 15.53 -2.17 -10.34
CA LEU A 31 14.90 -1.30 -9.35
C LEU A 31 15.56 -1.43 -7.97
N SER A 32 15.98 -2.63 -7.59
CA SER A 32 16.74 -2.90 -6.37
C SER A 32 18.09 -2.19 -6.38
N TRP A 33 18.81 -2.25 -7.51
CA TRP A 33 20.06 -1.53 -7.69
C TRP A 33 19.87 -0.02 -7.54
N LEU A 34 18.84 0.54 -8.18
CA LEU A 34 18.48 1.95 -8.05
C LEU A 34 18.13 2.31 -6.61
N SER A 35 17.34 1.48 -5.94
CA SER A 35 16.95 1.66 -4.53
C SER A 35 18.16 1.68 -3.60
N SER A 36 19.13 0.79 -3.82
CA SER A 36 20.31 0.66 -2.97
C SER A 36 21.36 1.75 -3.19
N ASN A 37 21.41 2.33 -4.40
CA ASN A 37 22.44 3.29 -4.81
C ASN A 37 21.98 4.75 -4.75
N GLN A 38 20.86 5.07 -4.12
CA GLN A 38 20.31 6.43 -4.05
C GLN A 38 21.28 7.47 -3.42
N LYS A 39 22.22 7.02 -2.60
CA LYS A 39 23.24 7.89 -1.97
C LYS A 39 24.40 8.25 -2.89
N SER A 40 24.63 7.50 -3.97
CA SER A 40 25.66 7.84 -4.96
C SER A 40 25.23 9.06 -5.81
N THR A 41 26.19 9.81 -6.32
CA THR A 41 25.90 10.97 -7.18
C THR A 41 25.03 10.59 -8.37
N LEU A 42 25.33 9.47 -9.03
CA LEU A 42 24.55 8.95 -10.15
C LEU A 42 23.15 8.53 -9.69
N GLY A 43 23.05 7.78 -8.58
CA GLY A 43 21.76 7.32 -8.04
C GLY A 43 20.87 8.49 -7.62
N HIS A 44 21.44 9.50 -6.99
CA HIS A 44 20.70 10.72 -6.64
C HIS A 44 20.18 11.45 -7.88
N TRP A 45 21.03 11.64 -8.91
CA TRP A 45 20.62 12.24 -10.17
C TRP A 45 19.51 11.45 -10.87
N VAL A 46 19.66 10.12 -11.01
CA VAL A 46 18.63 9.24 -11.59
C VAL A 46 17.33 9.35 -10.83
N ASN A 47 17.39 9.28 -9.49
CA ASN A 47 16.21 9.37 -8.63
C ASN A 47 15.48 10.72 -8.82
N GLY A 48 16.22 11.83 -8.90
CA GLY A 48 15.64 13.15 -9.22
C GLY A 48 14.94 13.19 -10.57
N GLN A 49 15.55 12.57 -11.61
CA GLN A 49 14.92 12.46 -12.93
C GLN A 49 13.64 11.61 -12.92
N LEU A 50 13.62 10.50 -12.16
CA LEU A 50 12.43 9.67 -12.00
C LEU A 50 11.31 10.46 -11.32
N GLN A 51 11.60 11.14 -10.21
CA GLN A 51 10.62 11.94 -9.48
C GLN A 51 10.05 13.07 -10.36
N GLN A 52 10.88 13.80 -11.07
CA GLN A 52 10.43 14.88 -11.96
C GLN A 52 9.49 14.37 -13.05
N ARG A 53 9.74 13.16 -13.56
CA ARG A 53 8.97 12.58 -14.65
C ARG A 53 7.69 11.88 -14.18
N PHE A 54 7.73 11.15 -13.09
CA PHE A 54 6.66 10.23 -12.69
C PHE A 54 5.83 10.73 -11.51
N CYS A 55 6.38 11.55 -10.60
CA CYS A 55 5.61 12.06 -9.48
C CYS A 55 4.66 13.18 -9.88
N LEU A 56 3.52 13.20 -9.25
CA LEU A 56 2.53 14.26 -9.31
C LEU A 56 2.15 14.64 -7.88
N ASN A 57 2.49 15.85 -7.48
CA ASN A 57 2.20 16.36 -6.14
C ASN A 57 1.05 17.36 -6.23
N ASP A 58 -0.09 17.01 -5.66
CA ASP A 58 -1.26 17.88 -5.58
C ASP A 58 -2.01 17.54 -4.28
N ALA A 59 -2.24 18.55 -3.44
CA ALA A 59 -2.85 18.37 -2.13
C ALA A 59 -4.26 17.75 -2.20
N ARG A 60 -4.97 17.90 -3.33
CA ARG A 60 -6.27 17.28 -3.54
C ARG A 60 -6.24 15.76 -3.59
N LEU A 61 -5.07 15.16 -3.85
CA LEU A 61 -4.85 13.72 -3.88
C LEU A 61 -4.41 13.15 -2.52
N GLU A 62 -4.02 14.00 -1.58
CA GLU A 62 -3.53 13.56 -0.27
C GLU A 62 -4.68 13.05 0.60
N GLN A 63 -4.41 11.98 1.37
CA GLN A 63 -5.33 11.45 2.36
C GLN A 63 -4.57 11.00 3.60
N THR A 64 -5.21 11.14 4.76
CA THR A 64 -4.72 10.57 6.02
C THR A 64 -5.69 9.48 6.46
N LEU A 65 -5.21 8.24 6.51
CA LEU A 65 -5.94 7.09 7.04
C LEU A 65 -5.12 6.45 8.15
N TRP A 66 -5.74 6.08 9.25
CA TRP A 66 -5.07 5.39 10.38
C TRP A 66 -3.89 6.18 10.97
N GLY A 67 -3.89 7.51 10.87
CA GLY A 67 -2.75 8.36 11.24
C GLY A 67 -1.58 8.34 10.26
N VAL A 68 -1.70 7.61 9.13
CA VAL A 68 -0.70 7.52 8.06
C VAL A 68 -1.08 8.46 6.92
N ASN A 69 -0.14 9.32 6.50
CA ASN A 69 -0.36 10.25 5.39
C ASN A 69 0.04 9.60 4.05
N PHE A 70 -0.92 9.51 3.13
CA PHE A 70 -0.75 9.02 1.75
C PHE A 70 -0.71 10.21 0.79
N PRO A 71 0.43 10.49 0.11
CA PRO A 71 0.56 11.64 -0.77
C PRO A 71 -0.31 11.56 -2.04
N ASN A 72 -0.81 10.39 -2.37
CA ASN A 72 -1.84 10.16 -3.37
C ASN A 72 -2.48 8.77 -3.17
N PRO A 73 -3.67 8.50 -3.73
CA PRO A 73 -4.42 7.27 -3.45
C PRO A 73 -3.93 6.03 -4.20
N LEU A 74 -2.91 6.13 -5.08
CA LEU A 74 -2.50 5.04 -5.97
C LEU A 74 -1.26 4.33 -5.45
N GLY A 75 -1.39 3.06 -5.09
CA GLY A 75 -0.33 2.20 -4.57
C GLY A 75 0.08 1.04 -5.47
N LEU A 76 1.25 0.48 -5.17
CA LEU A 76 1.70 -0.78 -5.73
C LEU A 76 1.08 -1.94 -4.94
N ALA A 77 0.45 -2.89 -5.65
CA ALA A 77 -0.17 -4.06 -5.00
C ALA A 77 0.87 -5.11 -4.58
N ALA A 78 0.55 -5.84 -3.49
CA ALA A 78 1.32 -7.01 -3.06
C ALA A 78 1.53 -8.04 -4.18
N GLY A 79 2.63 -8.77 -4.08
CA GLY A 79 3.05 -9.78 -5.06
C GLY A 79 4.03 -9.25 -6.09
N PHE A 80 4.16 -7.94 -6.25
CA PHE A 80 5.15 -7.33 -7.15
C PHE A 80 6.54 -7.33 -6.52
N ASP A 81 6.71 -6.70 -5.38
CA ASP A 81 7.96 -6.71 -4.60
C ASP A 81 7.81 -7.54 -3.33
N LYS A 82 7.92 -8.87 -3.52
CA LYS A 82 7.65 -9.84 -2.45
C LYS A 82 8.64 -9.79 -1.29
N ASN A 83 9.84 -9.32 -1.55
CA ASN A 83 10.93 -9.30 -0.58
C ASN A 83 11.35 -7.88 -0.17
N GLY A 84 10.65 -6.84 -0.64
CA GLY A 84 10.99 -5.44 -0.36
C GLY A 84 12.33 -5.00 -0.97
N VAL A 85 12.79 -5.65 -2.05
CA VAL A 85 14.11 -5.36 -2.66
C VAL A 85 14.18 -3.98 -3.30
N ALA A 86 13.04 -3.45 -3.72
CA ALA A 86 12.91 -2.15 -4.38
C ALA A 86 12.10 -1.15 -3.53
N ALA A 87 11.90 -1.40 -2.23
CA ALA A 87 11.03 -0.60 -1.38
C ALA A 87 11.37 0.90 -1.39
N GLY A 88 12.64 1.28 -1.52
CA GLY A 88 13.06 2.68 -1.53
C GLY A 88 12.76 3.44 -2.82
N ILE A 89 12.40 2.79 -3.94
CA ILE A 89 12.24 3.46 -5.25
C ILE A 89 10.80 3.72 -5.66
N TRP A 90 9.82 3.05 -5.05
CA TRP A 90 8.41 3.12 -5.48
C TRP A 90 7.84 4.53 -5.43
N GLY A 91 8.18 5.32 -4.40
CA GLY A 91 7.80 6.74 -4.32
C GLY A 91 8.34 7.57 -5.48
N SER A 92 9.54 7.29 -5.97
CA SER A 92 10.14 7.99 -7.12
C SER A 92 9.52 7.63 -8.46
N LEU A 93 8.75 6.52 -8.50
CA LEU A 93 7.92 6.13 -9.64
C LEU A 93 6.49 6.67 -9.55
N GLY A 94 6.21 7.56 -8.57
CA GLY A 94 4.95 8.26 -8.41
C GLY A 94 3.90 7.56 -7.55
N PHE A 95 4.19 6.36 -7.04
CA PHE A 95 3.26 5.68 -6.13
C PHE A 95 3.10 6.43 -4.81
N GLY A 96 1.87 6.52 -4.32
CA GLY A 96 1.53 7.09 -3.01
C GLY A 96 1.83 6.15 -1.85
N PHE A 97 1.90 4.85 -2.09
CA PHE A 97 2.26 3.81 -1.12
C PHE A 97 2.66 2.52 -1.84
N ALA A 98 3.26 1.58 -1.13
CA ALA A 98 3.58 0.26 -1.68
C ALA A 98 3.24 -0.85 -0.67
N GLU A 99 2.59 -1.91 -1.15
CA GLU A 99 2.34 -3.13 -0.38
C GLU A 99 3.38 -4.18 -0.76
N LEU A 100 4.29 -4.46 0.16
CA LEU A 100 5.34 -5.46 0.01
C LEU A 100 4.85 -6.85 0.43
N GLY A 101 5.46 -7.89 -0.09
CA GLY A 101 5.02 -9.28 0.18
C GLY A 101 4.22 -9.83 -1.02
N THR A 102 3.51 -10.94 -0.86
CA THR A 102 3.21 -11.62 0.40
C THR A 102 4.46 -12.26 0.95
N VAL A 103 4.74 -11.99 2.19
CA VAL A 103 5.80 -12.61 2.97
C VAL A 103 5.22 -13.66 3.91
N THR A 104 5.92 -14.77 4.10
CA THR A 104 5.58 -15.84 5.04
C THR A 104 6.65 -15.92 6.14
N PHE A 105 6.34 -16.51 7.28
CA PHE A 105 7.33 -16.66 8.35
C PHE A 105 8.56 -17.40 7.85
N HIS A 106 8.36 -18.58 7.27
CA HIS A 106 9.42 -19.34 6.60
C HIS A 106 9.56 -18.92 5.14
N GLY A 107 10.80 -18.73 4.67
CA GLY A 107 11.08 -18.54 3.25
C GLY A 107 10.68 -19.78 2.43
N GLN A 108 10.15 -19.57 1.22
CA GLN A 108 9.72 -20.68 0.38
C GLN A 108 9.90 -20.39 -1.12
N PRO A 109 10.21 -21.43 -1.93
CA PRO A 109 10.45 -21.27 -3.38
C PRO A 109 9.15 -20.99 -4.17
N GLY A 110 7.99 -21.25 -3.58
CA GLY A 110 6.70 -21.26 -4.26
C GLY A 110 6.44 -22.50 -5.09
N ASN A 111 5.47 -22.42 -6.00
CA ASN A 111 5.08 -23.54 -6.86
C ASN A 111 6.06 -23.76 -8.01
N PRO A 112 6.09 -24.96 -8.64
CA PRO A 112 6.94 -25.25 -9.81
C PRO A 112 6.68 -24.31 -10.99
N ARG A 113 7.72 -24.05 -11.78
CA ARG A 113 7.64 -23.26 -13.02
C ARG A 113 7.24 -24.16 -14.20
N PRO A 114 6.59 -23.58 -15.25
CA PRO A 114 6.14 -22.20 -15.40
C PRO A 114 4.91 -21.91 -14.53
N ARG A 115 4.84 -20.73 -13.95
CA ARG A 115 3.81 -20.35 -12.96
C ARG A 115 3.28 -18.92 -13.10
N LEU A 116 3.69 -18.22 -14.15
CA LEU A 116 3.21 -16.89 -14.52
C LEU A 116 3.02 -16.82 -16.03
N PHE A 117 1.80 -16.47 -16.47
CA PHE A 117 1.42 -16.44 -17.87
C PHE A 117 0.74 -15.12 -18.20
N ARG A 118 1.11 -14.50 -19.32
CA ARG A 118 0.43 -13.31 -19.85
C ARG A 118 -0.69 -13.73 -20.77
N LEU A 119 -1.89 -13.20 -20.57
CA LEU A 119 -3.06 -13.36 -21.42
C LEU A 119 -3.28 -12.03 -22.15
N VAL A 120 -2.56 -11.84 -23.25
CA VAL A 120 -2.43 -10.51 -23.88
C VAL A 120 -3.76 -10.02 -24.44
N GLU A 121 -4.57 -10.89 -25.05
CA GLU A 121 -5.89 -10.57 -25.60
C GLU A 121 -6.87 -10.09 -24.52
N ASP A 122 -6.69 -10.61 -23.30
CA ASP A 122 -7.52 -10.28 -22.14
C ASP A 122 -6.97 -9.12 -21.31
N LYS A 123 -5.80 -8.57 -21.64
CA LYS A 123 -5.06 -7.65 -20.76
C LYS A 123 -4.98 -8.22 -19.34
N ALA A 124 -4.62 -9.49 -19.22
CA ALA A 124 -4.68 -10.25 -17.98
C ALA A 124 -3.38 -11.02 -17.73
N ALA A 125 -3.24 -11.55 -16.52
CA ALA A 125 -2.22 -12.51 -16.17
C ALA A 125 -2.84 -13.66 -15.35
N LEU A 126 -2.43 -14.89 -15.67
CA LEU A 126 -2.68 -16.06 -14.85
C LEU A 126 -1.42 -16.36 -14.05
N ASN A 127 -1.55 -16.51 -12.75
CA ASN A 127 -0.43 -16.86 -11.89
C ASN A 127 -0.78 -17.97 -10.90
N ARG A 128 0.23 -18.80 -10.60
CA ARG A 128 0.22 -19.80 -9.54
C ARG A 128 1.51 -19.75 -8.73
N MET A 129 1.90 -18.55 -8.30
CA MET A 129 3.22 -18.28 -7.69
C MET A 129 3.45 -19.04 -6.37
N GLY A 130 2.41 -19.19 -5.50
CA GLY A 130 2.51 -19.94 -4.24
C GLY A 130 3.38 -19.25 -3.19
N PHE A 131 3.26 -17.91 -3.09
CA PHE A 131 3.97 -17.07 -2.10
C PHE A 131 5.50 -17.29 -2.08
N ASN A 132 6.14 -17.36 -3.25
CA ASN A 132 7.60 -17.43 -3.32
C ASN A 132 8.22 -16.16 -2.69
N ASN A 133 8.97 -16.35 -1.60
CA ASN A 133 9.60 -15.26 -0.84
C ASN A 133 10.75 -15.79 0.03
N LEU A 134 11.58 -14.89 0.58
CA LEU A 134 12.75 -15.22 1.40
C LEU A 134 12.46 -15.33 2.90
N GLY A 135 11.21 -15.16 3.32
CA GLY A 135 10.79 -15.19 4.72
C GLY A 135 10.82 -13.86 5.43
N ALA A 136 10.10 -13.79 6.56
CA ALA A 136 9.92 -12.57 7.36
C ALA A 136 11.25 -12.01 7.88
N THR A 137 12.17 -12.87 8.32
CA THR A 137 13.52 -12.47 8.80
C THR A 137 14.32 -11.74 7.72
N ALA A 138 14.31 -12.24 6.48
CA ALA A 138 15.04 -11.62 5.39
C ALA A 138 14.42 -10.27 4.98
N MET A 139 13.10 -10.14 5.04
CA MET A 139 12.41 -8.88 4.80
C MET A 139 12.70 -7.88 5.92
N ALA A 140 12.67 -8.30 7.20
CA ALA A 140 12.97 -7.45 8.35
C ALA A 140 14.38 -6.84 8.23
N ALA A 141 15.40 -7.66 8.03
CA ALA A 141 16.78 -7.19 7.88
C ALA A 141 16.94 -6.14 6.77
N ARG A 142 16.22 -6.30 5.66
CA ARG A 142 16.24 -5.36 4.53
C ARG A 142 15.56 -4.03 4.86
N LEU A 143 14.38 -4.07 5.47
CA LEU A 143 13.64 -2.87 5.82
C LEU A 143 14.33 -2.08 6.94
N GLU A 144 14.99 -2.75 7.89
CA GLU A 144 15.84 -2.12 8.90
C GLU A 144 16.98 -1.32 8.26
N GLN A 145 17.68 -1.89 7.30
CA GLN A 145 18.73 -1.18 6.56
C GLN A 145 18.22 0.08 5.88
N LEU A 146 17.02 0.04 5.32
CA LEU A 146 16.39 1.21 4.69
C LEU A 146 15.98 2.26 5.73
N LYS A 147 15.49 1.87 6.91
CA LYS A 147 15.18 2.78 8.03
C LYS A 147 16.43 3.46 8.58
N VAL A 148 17.48 2.73 8.85
CA VAL A 148 18.77 3.28 9.34
C VAL A 148 19.31 4.30 8.34
N ASN A 149 19.23 4.02 7.05
CA ASN A 149 19.63 4.94 6.01
C ASN A 149 18.81 6.25 6.03
N ARG A 150 17.53 6.19 6.40
CA ARG A 150 16.66 7.36 6.56
C ARG A 150 17.08 8.24 7.74
N LEU A 151 17.38 7.64 8.88
CA LEU A 151 17.79 8.37 10.09
C LEU A 151 19.14 9.08 9.93
N GLN A 152 20.10 8.47 9.23
CA GLN A 152 21.41 9.05 8.99
C GLN A 152 21.40 10.28 8.05
N VAL A 153 20.34 10.49 7.29
CA VAL A 153 20.20 11.62 6.34
C VAL A 153 19.48 12.82 6.97
N GLN A 154 18.82 12.65 8.12
CA GLN A 154 18.29 13.79 8.86
C GLN A 154 19.48 14.53 9.51
N PRO A 155 19.73 15.82 9.20
CA PRO A 155 20.71 16.59 9.96
C PRO A 155 20.30 16.56 11.43
N PRO A 156 21.26 16.45 12.36
CA PRO A 156 20.95 16.47 13.78
C PRO A 156 20.09 17.72 14.05
N LEU A 157 18.94 17.52 14.67
CA LEU A 157 18.10 18.63 15.14
C LEU A 157 19.05 19.59 15.87
N LYS A 158 19.21 20.82 15.37
CA LYS A 158 19.90 21.87 16.12
C LYS A 158 19.05 22.08 17.37
N VAL A 159 19.42 21.37 18.43
CA VAL A 159 18.96 21.68 19.77
C VAL A 159 19.52 23.08 20.03
N ASN A 160 18.71 24.11 19.87
CA ASN A 160 19.05 25.41 20.38
C ASN A 160 19.35 25.17 21.87
N ARG A 161 20.63 25.29 22.24
CA ARG A 161 21.00 25.36 23.65
C ARG A 161 20.15 26.48 24.25
N LEU A 162 19.09 26.09 24.93
CA LEU A 162 18.48 26.96 25.94
C LEU A 162 19.63 27.41 26.80
N GLN A 163 19.96 28.69 26.75
CA GLN A 163 20.87 29.31 27.68
C GLN A 163 20.29 29.05 29.09
N LEU A 164 20.88 28.08 29.76
CA LEU A 164 20.65 27.87 31.17
C LEU A 164 21.08 29.19 31.87
N GLN A 165 20.11 29.97 32.27
CA GLN A 165 20.38 31.06 33.19
C GLN A 165 20.99 30.48 34.46
N PRO A 166 22.05 31.09 35.02
CA PRO A 166 22.68 30.61 36.24
C PRO A 166 21.66 30.57 37.39
N PRO A 167 21.75 29.60 38.31
CA PRO A 167 20.80 29.46 39.40
C PRO A 167 20.77 30.73 40.26
N LEU A 168 19.57 31.26 40.42
CA LEU A 168 19.30 32.35 41.38
C LEU A 168 19.70 31.87 42.77
N LYS A 169 20.61 32.64 43.43
CA LYS A 169 20.99 32.43 44.83
C LYS A 169 19.74 32.57 45.71
N VAL A 170 19.31 31.48 46.29
CA VAL A 170 18.26 31.46 47.30
C VAL A 170 18.85 32.01 48.59
N ASN A 171 18.54 33.26 48.99
CA ASN A 171 18.73 33.78 50.33
C ASN A 171 17.62 33.25 51.23
N ARG A 172 18.00 32.50 52.25
CA ARG A 172 17.15 32.12 53.38
C ARG A 172 16.72 33.36 54.15
N LEU A 173 15.41 33.65 54.27
CA LEU A 173 14.87 34.40 55.38
C LEU A 173 13.42 33.97 55.67
N GLN A 174 13.30 33.43 56.81
CA GLN A 174 12.26 33.38 57.86
C GLN A 174 10.80 33.67 57.52
N VAL A 175 10.04 32.73 58.00
CA VAL A 175 8.59 32.69 58.19
C VAL A 175 8.14 33.75 59.19
N THR A 176 7.12 34.54 58.85
CA THR A 176 6.04 34.94 59.75
C THR A 176 4.90 35.60 58.98
N GLY A 177 3.74 35.06 59.05
CA GLY A 177 2.46 35.60 59.48
C GLY A 177 1.62 36.53 58.59
N LEU A 178 0.36 36.05 58.39
CA LEU A 178 -0.88 36.86 58.31
C LEU A 178 -1.37 37.44 56.99
N GLU A 179 -2.41 36.78 56.53
CA GLU A 179 -3.73 37.23 55.99
C GLU A 179 -3.92 38.68 55.43
N LYS A 180 -4.71 38.63 54.34
CA LYS A 180 -5.83 39.49 53.91
C LYS A 180 -5.66 40.42 52.71
N ASN A 181 -6.70 40.30 51.90
CA ASN A 181 -7.38 41.29 51.05
C ASN A 181 -6.93 41.49 49.57
N LEU A 182 -7.85 41.09 48.71
CA LEU A 182 -8.11 41.60 47.36
C LEU A 182 -8.34 43.10 47.33
N PRO A 183 -8.13 43.83 46.24
CA PRO A 183 -9.23 44.02 45.29
C PRO A 183 -8.88 43.95 43.79
N GLU A 184 -9.95 43.76 43.00
CA GLU A 184 -10.02 43.84 41.54
C GLU A 184 -9.62 45.21 41.00
N GLU A 185 -8.89 45.22 39.87
CA GLU A 185 -8.95 46.39 38.99
C GLU A 185 -8.89 46.00 37.51
N LYS A 186 -9.83 46.55 36.78
CA LYS A 186 -10.06 46.47 35.33
C LYS A 186 -8.95 47.21 34.58
N ALA A 187 -8.43 46.66 33.52
CA ALA A 187 -7.74 47.43 32.49
C ALA A 187 -8.16 47.03 31.10
N LYS A 188 -8.50 48.05 30.38
CA LYS A 188 -9.05 48.19 29.04
C LYS A 188 -8.11 47.66 27.95
N GLY A 189 -8.75 47.30 26.81
CA GLY A 189 -8.13 46.83 25.61
C GLY A 189 -7.24 47.83 24.87
N GLU A 190 -6.38 47.23 24.08
CA GLU A 190 -5.84 47.85 22.85
C GLU A 190 -5.61 46.73 21.82
N GLN A 191 -6.22 46.89 20.64
CA GLN A 191 -5.99 46.09 19.48
C GLN A 191 -4.73 46.59 18.76
N PRO A 192 -3.83 45.70 18.29
CA PRO A 192 -2.90 46.05 17.24
C PRO A 192 -3.40 45.56 15.90
N THR A 193 -3.69 46.48 15.02
CA THR A 193 -3.77 46.29 13.57
C THR A 193 -2.38 45.92 13.04
N GLY A 194 -2.21 44.69 12.57
CA GLY A 194 -1.00 44.24 11.88
C GLY A 194 -1.37 43.35 10.72
N ARG A 195 -1.24 43.89 9.51
CA ARG A 195 -1.28 43.14 8.25
C ARG A 195 -0.18 42.06 8.26
N GLU A 196 -0.52 40.82 8.50
CA GLU A 196 0.37 39.71 8.23
C GLU A 196 0.44 39.43 6.71
N ARG A 197 1.62 39.70 6.15
CA ARG A 197 2.01 39.22 4.84
C ARG A 197 2.04 37.70 4.88
N GLN A 198 1.19 37.05 4.08
CA GLN A 198 1.30 35.64 3.79
C GLN A 198 2.65 35.37 3.13
N GLY A 199 3.63 34.98 3.93
CA GLY A 199 4.87 34.39 3.46
C GLY A 199 4.60 33.00 2.93
N ARG A 200 4.63 32.82 1.60
CA ARG A 200 4.75 31.51 0.96
C ARG A 200 6.06 30.87 1.44
N THR A 201 5.99 30.08 2.47
CA THR A 201 7.07 29.15 2.84
C THR A 201 7.00 27.98 1.89
N THR A 202 7.72 28.08 0.78
CA THR A 202 8.11 26.91 -0.01
C THR A 202 8.99 26.03 0.89
N PHE A 203 8.40 25.03 1.50
CA PHE A 203 9.15 23.94 2.12
C PHE A 203 9.87 23.20 1.01
N ASN A 204 11.14 23.55 0.75
CA ASN A 204 12.09 22.67 0.09
C ASN A 204 12.29 21.45 1.01
N ARG A 205 11.42 20.43 0.83
CA ARG A 205 11.59 19.11 1.44
C ARG A 205 12.83 18.52 0.77
N ILE A 206 13.99 18.63 1.42
CA ILE A 206 15.19 17.86 1.07
C ILE A 206 14.78 16.39 1.24
N GLN A 207 14.57 15.70 0.12
CA GLN A 207 14.15 14.31 0.11
C GLN A 207 15.33 13.44 0.58
N ALA A 208 15.20 12.94 1.80
CA ALA A 208 16.12 11.96 2.35
C ALA A 208 16.05 10.66 1.54
N SER A 209 17.20 10.07 1.23
CA SER A 209 17.28 8.71 0.67
C SER A 209 16.71 7.72 1.67
N GLY A 210 15.69 6.91 1.28
CA GLY A 210 15.01 5.94 2.15
C GLY A 210 13.55 5.73 1.77
N LEU A 211 12.75 5.15 2.65
CA LEU A 211 11.32 4.99 2.48
C LEU A 211 10.64 6.37 2.47
N THR A 212 10.10 6.78 1.34
CA THR A 212 9.51 8.11 1.13
C THR A 212 7.99 8.12 1.15
N ILE A 213 7.38 6.93 1.08
CA ILE A 213 5.94 6.68 1.06
C ILE A 213 5.58 5.62 2.10
N PRO A 214 4.31 5.53 2.53
CA PRO A 214 3.83 4.46 3.40
C PRO A 214 4.08 3.07 2.82
N ILE A 215 4.47 2.14 3.70
CA ILE A 215 4.74 0.74 3.37
C ILE A 215 3.75 -0.15 4.10
N GLY A 216 2.91 -0.85 3.32
CA GLY A 216 2.12 -1.96 3.81
C GLY A 216 2.88 -3.28 3.72
N ILE A 217 2.69 -4.16 4.68
CA ILE A 217 3.28 -5.50 4.66
C ILE A 217 2.17 -6.54 4.59
N ASN A 218 2.15 -7.29 3.49
CA ASN A 218 1.19 -8.34 3.22
C ASN A 218 1.73 -9.67 3.76
N LEU A 219 1.04 -10.22 4.75
CA LEU A 219 1.39 -11.45 5.45
C LEU A 219 0.61 -12.63 4.88
N GLY A 220 1.26 -13.77 4.74
CA GLY A 220 0.63 -15.02 4.32
C GLY A 220 1.15 -16.21 5.10
N LYS A 221 0.37 -17.29 5.16
CA LYS A 221 0.76 -18.52 5.81
C LYS A 221 1.86 -19.26 5.02
N SER A 222 2.89 -19.73 5.71
CA SER A 222 3.92 -20.58 5.14
C SER A 222 3.32 -21.92 4.63
N LYS A 223 3.84 -22.43 3.51
CA LYS A 223 3.36 -23.68 2.93
C LYS A 223 3.61 -24.88 3.85
N VAL A 224 4.74 -24.85 4.55
CA VAL A 224 5.16 -25.93 5.48
C VAL A 224 4.32 -25.98 6.75
N THR A 225 3.71 -24.85 7.15
CA THR A 225 2.89 -24.76 8.36
C THR A 225 1.50 -25.39 8.10
N PRO A 226 1.01 -26.30 8.96
CA PRO A 226 -0.36 -26.80 8.88
C PRO A 226 -1.40 -25.68 9.01
N LEU A 227 -2.63 -25.92 8.50
CA LEU A 227 -3.72 -24.92 8.62
C LEU A 227 -4.08 -24.64 10.09
N ALA A 228 -4.03 -25.64 10.95
CA ALA A 228 -4.33 -25.51 12.39
C ALA A 228 -3.31 -24.59 13.11
N GLU A 229 -2.12 -24.41 12.59
CA GLU A 229 -1.05 -23.57 13.14
C GLU A 229 -0.93 -22.23 12.41
N ALA A 230 -1.93 -21.88 11.57
CA ALA A 230 -1.90 -20.68 10.77
C ALA A 230 -1.76 -19.41 11.64
N ALA A 231 -2.48 -19.33 12.75
CA ALA A 231 -2.46 -18.18 13.65
C ALA A 231 -1.04 -17.87 14.16
N ASP A 232 -0.28 -18.90 14.55
CA ASP A 232 1.10 -18.74 15.03
C ASP A 232 2.06 -18.32 13.92
N ASP A 233 1.87 -18.80 12.70
CA ASP A 233 2.68 -18.42 11.53
C ASP A 233 2.49 -16.93 11.19
N TYR A 234 1.22 -16.44 11.18
CA TYR A 234 0.92 -15.02 10.98
C TYR A 234 1.46 -14.16 12.13
N ARG A 235 1.24 -14.57 13.39
CA ARG A 235 1.74 -13.87 14.58
C ARG A 235 3.27 -13.73 14.54
N SER A 236 3.98 -14.81 14.23
CA SER A 236 5.45 -14.83 14.15
C SER A 236 5.97 -13.89 13.07
N SER A 237 5.33 -13.88 11.89
CA SER A 237 5.67 -12.94 10.81
C SER A 237 5.43 -11.50 11.23
N PHE A 238 4.27 -11.21 11.85
CA PHE A 238 3.91 -9.88 12.31
C PHE A 238 4.86 -9.38 13.40
N GLY A 239 5.20 -10.19 14.40
CA GLY A 239 6.12 -9.83 15.47
C GLY A 239 7.48 -9.36 14.98
N LEU A 240 8.02 -10.01 13.93
CA LEU A 240 9.28 -9.61 13.29
C LEU A 240 9.19 -8.30 12.51
N LEU A 241 8.02 -7.96 11.97
CA LEU A 241 7.86 -6.90 10.98
C LEU A 241 7.09 -5.67 11.49
N ARG A 242 6.41 -5.77 12.65
CA ARG A 242 5.47 -4.74 13.14
C ARG A 242 6.05 -3.33 13.23
N GLU A 243 7.35 -3.19 13.56
CA GLU A 243 8.00 -1.88 13.63
C GLU A 243 8.53 -1.37 12.28
N LEU A 244 8.38 -2.17 11.22
CA LEU A 244 8.96 -1.92 9.90
C LEU A 244 7.92 -1.54 8.84
N GLY A 245 6.63 -1.84 9.08
CA GLY A 245 5.50 -1.44 8.25
C GLY A 245 4.68 -0.31 8.87
N ASP A 246 3.98 0.43 8.01
CA ASP A 246 3.02 1.45 8.41
C ASP A 246 1.62 0.84 8.62
N TYR A 247 1.27 -0.22 7.87
CA TYR A 247 0.08 -1.05 8.04
C TYR A 247 0.34 -2.50 7.63
N PHE A 248 -0.53 -3.41 8.05
CA PHE A 248 -0.38 -4.84 7.81
C PHE A 248 -1.64 -5.45 7.16
N VAL A 249 -1.42 -6.48 6.34
CA VAL A 249 -2.50 -7.12 5.59
C VAL A 249 -2.47 -8.62 5.81
N VAL A 250 -3.54 -9.17 6.34
CA VAL A 250 -3.76 -10.62 6.46
C VAL A 250 -4.26 -11.14 5.12
N ASN A 251 -3.43 -11.90 4.42
CA ASN A 251 -3.75 -12.45 3.10
C ASN A 251 -4.19 -13.92 3.19
N VAL A 252 -5.46 -14.14 3.35
CA VAL A 252 -6.12 -15.45 3.38
C VAL A 252 -6.80 -15.82 2.04
N SER A 253 -6.58 -15.03 0.99
CA SER A 253 -7.37 -15.06 -0.25
C SER A 253 -6.66 -15.66 -1.46
N SER A 254 -5.39 -16.08 -1.36
CA SER A 254 -4.66 -16.64 -2.50
C SER A 254 -5.21 -18.03 -2.91
N PRO A 255 -5.51 -18.24 -4.21
CA PRO A 255 -5.91 -19.56 -4.69
C PRO A 255 -4.73 -20.54 -4.88
N ASN A 256 -3.50 -20.07 -4.63
CA ASN A 256 -2.27 -20.75 -5.01
C ASN A 256 -1.60 -21.52 -3.87
N THR A 257 -2.18 -21.48 -2.68
CA THR A 257 -1.77 -22.21 -1.49
C THR A 257 -2.92 -23.13 -1.08
N PRO A 258 -2.73 -24.45 -1.03
CA PRO A 258 -3.79 -25.39 -0.68
C PRO A 258 -4.48 -25.04 0.63
N GLY A 259 -5.80 -25.03 0.64
CA GLY A 259 -6.62 -24.77 1.81
C GLY A 259 -6.59 -23.33 2.33
N LEU A 260 -5.76 -22.42 1.79
CA LEU A 260 -5.63 -21.07 2.35
C LEU A 260 -6.94 -20.29 2.35
N ARG A 261 -7.77 -20.45 1.33
CA ARG A 261 -9.05 -19.75 1.22
C ARG A 261 -10.09 -20.19 2.27
N SER A 262 -9.95 -21.38 2.87
CA SER A 262 -10.80 -21.77 4.01
C SER A 262 -10.54 -20.91 5.24
N LEU A 263 -9.38 -20.26 5.34
CA LEU A 263 -9.08 -19.32 6.42
C LEU A 263 -9.84 -17.97 6.29
N GLN A 264 -10.65 -17.78 5.23
CA GLN A 264 -11.60 -16.67 5.13
C GLN A 264 -12.91 -16.94 5.87
N ASP A 265 -13.16 -18.19 6.29
CA ASP A 265 -14.24 -18.52 7.20
C ASP A 265 -14.06 -17.76 8.53
N ALA A 266 -15.16 -17.20 9.05
CA ALA A 266 -15.12 -16.33 10.22
C ALA A 266 -14.46 -17.00 11.44
N THR A 267 -14.72 -18.29 11.67
CA THR A 267 -14.13 -19.05 12.79
C THR A 267 -12.63 -19.22 12.64
N GLN A 268 -12.15 -19.47 11.42
CA GLN A 268 -10.71 -19.64 11.17
C GLN A 268 -9.97 -18.30 11.18
N LEU A 269 -10.59 -17.27 10.62
CA LEU A 269 -10.01 -15.93 10.57
C LEU A 269 -9.92 -15.31 11.96
N SER A 270 -10.90 -15.52 12.82
CA SER A 270 -10.89 -15.00 14.19
C SER A 270 -9.66 -15.48 14.98
N LEU A 271 -9.25 -16.74 14.83
CA LEU A 271 -8.04 -17.25 15.49
C LEU A 271 -6.76 -16.51 15.06
N ILE A 272 -6.68 -16.15 13.78
CA ILE A 272 -5.55 -15.38 13.26
C ILE A 272 -5.60 -13.94 13.80
N LEU A 273 -6.78 -13.33 13.81
CA LEU A 273 -6.97 -11.96 14.29
C LEU A 273 -6.70 -11.84 15.79
N ASP A 274 -7.14 -12.81 16.60
CA ASP A 274 -6.84 -12.90 18.04
C ASP A 274 -5.31 -12.90 18.27
N ALA A 275 -4.60 -13.77 17.57
CA ALA A 275 -3.16 -13.89 17.71
C ALA A 275 -2.41 -12.62 17.28
N LEU A 276 -2.89 -11.95 16.22
CA LEU A 276 -2.31 -10.70 15.76
C LEU A 276 -2.62 -9.53 16.70
N GLN A 277 -3.85 -9.41 17.24
CA GLN A 277 -4.20 -8.34 18.16
C GLN A 277 -3.45 -8.46 19.50
N GLN A 278 -3.22 -9.67 20.00
CA GLN A 278 -2.37 -9.91 21.17
C GLN A 278 -0.93 -9.41 20.95
N GLU A 279 -0.39 -9.57 19.76
CA GLU A 279 0.97 -9.14 19.38
C GLU A 279 1.04 -7.65 19.01
N ASN A 280 -0.09 -7.01 18.66
CA ASN A 280 -0.18 -5.65 18.13
C ASN A 280 -0.14 -4.57 19.21
N VAL A 281 0.87 -4.60 20.07
CA VAL A 281 1.05 -3.61 21.15
C VAL A 281 1.25 -2.17 20.63
N SER A 282 1.76 -2.02 19.41
CA SER A 282 2.00 -0.73 18.74
C SER A 282 0.76 -0.19 18.01
N GLN A 283 -0.39 -0.86 18.12
CA GLN A 283 -1.66 -0.50 17.48
C GLN A 283 -1.52 -0.21 15.98
N LYS A 284 -0.74 -1.03 15.27
CA LYS A 284 -0.60 -0.92 13.82
C LYS A 284 -1.92 -1.24 13.13
N PRO A 285 -2.27 -0.51 12.06
CA PRO A 285 -3.45 -0.82 11.27
C PRO A 285 -3.35 -2.22 10.65
N ILE A 286 -4.34 -3.07 10.90
CA ILE A 286 -4.46 -4.42 10.35
C ILE A 286 -5.66 -4.46 9.42
N LEU A 287 -5.44 -4.90 8.18
CA LEU A 287 -6.44 -5.09 7.13
C LEU A 287 -6.53 -6.56 6.75
N VAL A 288 -7.64 -6.97 6.15
CA VAL A 288 -7.81 -8.30 5.55
C VAL A 288 -7.98 -8.17 4.04
N LYS A 289 -7.26 -9.00 3.27
CA LYS A 289 -7.39 -9.08 1.81
C LYS A 289 -8.24 -10.25 1.40
N ILE A 290 -9.36 -9.98 0.72
CA ILE A 290 -10.38 -10.97 0.37
C ILE A 290 -10.30 -11.44 -1.07
N ALA A 291 -10.85 -12.65 -1.32
CA ALA A 291 -11.01 -13.19 -2.65
C ALA A 291 -12.23 -12.56 -3.37
N PRO A 292 -12.17 -12.33 -4.68
CA PRO A 292 -13.32 -11.82 -5.42
C PRO A 292 -14.43 -12.86 -5.60
N ASP A 293 -14.09 -14.13 -5.39
CA ASP A 293 -14.97 -15.27 -5.64
C ASP A 293 -15.84 -15.63 -4.41
N LEU A 294 -15.76 -14.85 -3.32
CA LEU A 294 -16.63 -15.00 -2.16
C LEU A 294 -18.08 -14.67 -2.51
N GLU A 295 -19.01 -15.44 -1.93
CA GLU A 295 -20.42 -15.12 -1.92
C GLU A 295 -20.72 -13.90 -1.05
N TRP A 296 -21.80 -13.19 -1.34
CA TRP A 296 -22.14 -11.94 -0.67
C TRP A 296 -22.31 -12.11 0.86
N ASN A 297 -22.95 -13.20 1.29
CA ASN A 297 -23.12 -13.51 2.71
C ASN A 297 -21.77 -13.71 3.40
N ALA A 298 -20.84 -14.43 2.77
CA ALA A 298 -19.50 -14.62 3.32
C ALA A 298 -18.69 -13.31 3.43
N ILE A 299 -18.96 -12.34 2.53
CA ILE A 299 -18.39 -11.00 2.67
C ILE A 299 -19.04 -10.27 3.85
N ALA A 300 -20.37 -10.36 4.03
CA ALA A 300 -21.08 -9.75 5.17
C ALA A 300 -20.56 -10.29 6.52
N ASP A 301 -20.45 -11.63 6.66
CA ASP A 301 -19.89 -12.27 7.87
C ASP A 301 -18.47 -11.77 8.17
N LEU A 302 -17.67 -11.55 7.12
CA LEU A 302 -16.30 -11.01 7.26
C LEU A 302 -16.32 -9.53 7.70
N LEU A 303 -17.31 -8.75 7.29
CA LEU A 303 -17.45 -7.36 7.72
C LEU A 303 -17.86 -7.25 9.18
N GLU A 304 -18.75 -8.14 9.69
CA GLU A 304 -19.07 -8.25 11.10
C GLU A 304 -17.81 -8.59 11.94
N LEU A 305 -17.00 -9.50 11.41
CA LEU A 305 -15.72 -9.84 12.04
C LEU A 305 -14.76 -8.65 12.02
N ALA A 306 -14.69 -7.92 10.92
CA ALA A 306 -13.86 -6.72 10.81
C ALA A 306 -14.24 -5.65 11.84
N GLN A 307 -15.52 -5.48 12.10
CA GLN A 307 -16.02 -4.57 13.13
C GLN A 307 -15.66 -5.08 14.54
N THR A 308 -15.87 -6.38 14.81
CA THR A 308 -15.59 -7.00 16.11
C THR A 308 -14.13 -6.87 16.50
N TYR A 309 -13.21 -7.06 15.54
CA TYR A 309 -11.76 -6.97 15.76
C TYR A 309 -11.16 -5.57 15.53
N GLY A 310 -11.99 -4.57 15.24
CA GLY A 310 -11.50 -3.21 14.97
C GLY A 310 -10.51 -3.17 13.82
N LEU A 311 -10.76 -3.93 12.74
CA LEU A 311 -9.87 -3.91 11.57
C LEU A 311 -9.83 -2.52 10.95
N ALA A 312 -8.67 -2.12 10.49
CA ALA A 312 -8.44 -0.83 9.88
C ALA A 312 -9.04 -0.70 8.46
N GLY A 313 -9.35 -1.83 7.81
CA GLY A 313 -9.96 -1.85 6.48
C GLY A 313 -9.93 -3.20 5.79
N ILE A 314 -10.47 -3.21 4.58
CA ILE A 314 -10.50 -4.38 3.68
C ILE A 314 -9.76 -4.07 2.38
N ILE A 315 -9.02 -5.06 1.85
CA ILE A 315 -8.47 -4.99 0.49
C ILE A 315 -9.33 -5.83 -0.45
N ALA A 316 -10.01 -5.18 -1.35
CA ALA A 316 -10.91 -5.77 -2.34
C ALA A 316 -10.37 -5.54 -3.76
N THR A 317 -9.75 -6.54 -4.43
CA THR A 317 -9.71 -7.97 -4.09
C THR A 317 -8.36 -8.64 -4.47
N ASN A 318 -8.20 -9.93 -4.16
CA ASN A 318 -7.16 -10.80 -4.73
C ASN A 318 -7.55 -11.21 -6.17
N THR A 319 -6.90 -12.22 -6.73
CA THR A 319 -7.16 -12.78 -8.06
C THR A 319 -8.36 -13.73 -8.07
N THR A 320 -9.07 -13.83 -9.21
CA THR A 320 -10.22 -14.72 -9.40
C THR A 320 -9.81 -16.07 -9.97
N ILE A 321 -10.56 -17.12 -9.63
CA ILE A 321 -10.48 -18.44 -10.28
C ILE A 321 -11.45 -18.57 -11.46
N ARG A 322 -12.28 -17.58 -11.72
CA ARG A 322 -13.20 -17.59 -12.87
C ARG A 322 -12.45 -17.52 -14.20
N ARG A 323 -12.97 -18.21 -15.22
CA ARG A 323 -12.40 -18.30 -16.57
C ARG A 323 -13.37 -17.87 -17.67
N ASP A 324 -14.64 -17.73 -17.32
CA ASP A 324 -15.75 -17.44 -18.22
C ASP A 324 -15.62 -16.11 -18.98
N LEU A 325 -14.85 -15.16 -18.45
CA LEU A 325 -14.61 -13.85 -19.05
C LEU A 325 -13.37 -13.78 -19.94
N LEU A 326 -12.68 -14.92 -20.15
CA LEU A 326 -11.44 -14.94 -20.92
C LEU A 326 -11.70 -15.23 -22.41
N LYS A 327 -11.03 -14.48 -23.29
CA LYS A 327 -10.93 -14.73 -24.72
C LYS A 327 -9.88 -15.80 -25.02
N THR A 328 -8.79 -15.80 -24.25
CA THR A 328 -7.70 -16.79 -24.36
C THR A 328 -8.24 -18.19 -24.07
N GLN A 329 -8.11 -19.10 -25.03
CA GLN A 329 -8.57 -20.49 -24.90
C GLN A 329 -7.48 -21.43 -24.40
N ARG A 330 -6.22 -21.18 -24.77
CA ARG A 330 -5.07 -22.03 -24.45
C ARG A 330 -3.89 -21.19 -23.95
N ILE A 331 -3.16 -21.74 -23.00
CA ILE A 331 -1.91 -21.15 -22.53
C ILE A 331 -0.77 -21.56 -23.44
N ALA A 332 -0.20 -20.62 -24.19
CA ALA A 332 0.83 -20.90 -25.17
C ALA A 332 2.07 -21.66 -24.62
N ALA A 333 2.44 -21.36 -23.36
CA ALA A 333 3.61 -21.97 -22.71
C ALA A 333 3.40 -23.44 -22.28
N THR A 334 2.16 -23.90 -22.06
CA THR A 334 1.85 -25.27 -21.62
C THR A 334 1.04 -26.07 -22.63
N GLY A 335 0.44 -25.37 -23.60
CA GLY A 335 -0.48 -25.96 -24.57
C GLY A 335 -1.84 -26.40 -24.01
N LYS A 336 -2.07 -26.20 -22.69
CA LYS A 336 -3.29 -26.60 -22.01
C LYS A 336 -4.42 -25.59 -22.23
N PRO A 337 -5.69 -26.01 -22.20
CA PRO A 337 -6.82 -25.13 -22.08
C PRO A 337 -6.66 -24.23 -20.84
N VAL A 338 -7.03 -22.94 -20.94
CA VAL A 338 -6.95 -22.01 -19.82
C VAL A 338 -7.85 -22.42 -18.66
N THR A 339 -8.93 -23.13 -18.93
CA THR A 339 -9.85 -23.69 -17.94
C THR A 339 -9.24 -24.80 -17.08
N GLU A 340 -8.25 -25.51 -17.59
CA GLU A 340 -7.53 -26.58 -16.89
C GLU A 340 -6.27 -26.08 -16.17
N GLU A 341 -5.85 -24.83 -16.45
CA GLU A 341 -4.67 -24.27 -15.78
C GLU A 341 -5.02 -23.74 -14.39
N ALA A 342 -4.33 -24.29 -13.38
CA ALA A 342 -4.43 -23.82 -12.01
C ALA A 342 -3.88 -22.41 -11.86
N GLY A 343 -4.46 -21.63 -10.95
CA GLY A 343 -3.98 -20.30 -10.62
C GLY A 343 -5.07 -19.24 -10.59
N GLY A 344 -4.69 -18.01 -10.25
CA GLY A 344 -5.57 -16.86 -10.20
C GLY A 344 -5.41 -15.94 -11.41
N ILE A 345 -6.51 -15.39 -11.92
CA ILE A 345 -6.55 -14.38 -12.98
C ILE A 345 -6.59 -12.99 -12.36
N SER A 346 -5.71 -12.11 -12.86
CA SER A 346 -5.68 -10.70 -12.59
C SER A 346 -5.80 -9.88 -13.86
N GLY A 347 -6.06 -8.58 -13.76
CA GLY A 347 -6.18 -7.69 -14.92
C GLY A 347 -7.62 -7.40 -15.30
N ALA A 348 -7.88 -7.05 -16.56
CA ALA A 348 -9.16 -6.53 -17.02
C ALA A 348 -10.37 -7.42 -16.70
N PRO A 349 -10.31 -8.76 -16.78
CA PRO A 349 -11.44 -9.62 -16.44
C PRO A 349 -11.94 -9.47 -14.99
N LEU A 350 -11.08 -9.03 -14.09
CA LEU A 350 -11.42 -8.84 -12.67
C LEU A 350 -12.09 -7.49 -12.38
N ARG A 351 -12.06 -6.53 -13.31
CA ARG A 351 -12.45 -5.13 -13.05
C ARG A 351 -13.85 -5.01 -12.46
N GLN A 352 -14.85 -5.53 -13.14
CA GLN A 352 -16.25 -5.36 -12.72
C GLN A 352 -16.50 -6.00 -11.36
N ARG A 353 -16.13 -7.26 -11.18
CA ARG A 353 -16.36 -7.97 -9.89
C ARG A 353 -15.67 -7.27 -8.72
N SER A 354 -14.45 -6.78 -8.92
CA SER A 354 -13.77 -6.01 -7.88
C SER A 354 -14.50 -4.71 -7.54
N THR A 355 -15.04 -3.99 -8.53
CA THR A 355 -15.85 -2.79 -8.29
C THR A 355 -17.15 -3.12 -7.53
N ASP A 356 -17.83 -4.20 -7.92
CA ASP A 356 -19.07 -4.63 -7.26
C ASP A 356 -18.82 -5.01 -5.79
N VAL A 357 -17.72 -5.71 -5.51
CA VAL A 357 -17.31 -6.03 -4.13
C VAL A 357 -17.01 -4.76 -3.32
N ILE A 358 -16.31 -3.79 -3.90
CA ILE A 358 -16.03 -2.50 -3.23
C ILE A 358 -17.35 -1.79 -2.90
N ARG A 359 -18.27 -1.70 -3.87
CA ARG A 359 -19.58 -1.05 -3.67
C ARG A 359 -20.39 -1.74 -2.59
N PHE A 360 -20.43 -3.07 -2.60
CA PHE A 360 -21.11 -3.86 -1.57
C PHE A 360 -20.55 -3.58 -0.17
N ILE A 361 -19.22 -3.64 0.00
CA ILE A 361 -18.59 -3.34 1.30
C ILE A 361 -18.90 -1.90 1.74
N TRP A 362 -18.82 -0.93 0.82
CA TRP A 362 -19.15 0.47 1.11
C TRP A 362 -20.58 0.64 1.62
N GLN A 363 -21.55 -0.01 0.96
CA GLN A 363 -22.96 0.03 1.34
C GLN A 363 -23.21 -0.64 2.68
N GLU A 364 -22.71 -1.86 2.90
CA GLU A 364 -22.88 -2.60 4.14
C GLU A 364 -22.25 -1.89 5.34
N THR A 365 -21.11 -1.24 5.15
CA THR A 365 -20.41 -0.52 6.22
C THR A 365 -20.80 0.95 6.31
N GLN A 366 -21.70 1.43 5.45
CA GLN A 366 -22.08 2.84 5.37
C GLN A 366 -20.86 3.78 5.26
N GLY A 367 -19.82 3.32 4.57
CA GLY A 367 -18.60 4.06 4.35
C GLY A 367 -17.66 4.21 5.57
N THR A 368 -17.97 3.56 6.68
CA THR A 368 -17.16 3.69 7.92
C THR A 368 -15.86 2.88 7.88
N LEU A 369 -15.79 1.82 7.07
CA LEU A 369 -14.62 0.96 6.96
C LEU A 369 -13.81 1.30 5.69
N PRO A 370 -12.56 1.80 5.81
CA PRO A 370 -11.70 2.10 4.67
C PRO A 370 -11.47 0.89 3.76
N ILE A 371 -11.52 1.11 2.44
CA ILE A 371 -11.32 0.08 1.43
C ILE A 371 -10.12 0.42 0.56
N ILE A 372 -9.23 -0.56 0.34
CA ILE A 372 -8.20 -0.49 -0.70
C ILE A 372 -8.70 -1.29 -1.90
N GLY A 373 -9.03 -0.61 -3.00
CA GLY A 373 -9.57 -1.22 -4.21
C GLY A 373 -8.48 -1.78 -5.11
N VAL A 374 -8.58 -3.05 -5.50
CA VAL A 374 -7.60 -3.74 -6.36
C VAL A 374 -8.31 -4.60 -7.40
N GLY A 375 -7.93 -4.45 -8.65
CA GLY A 375 -8.37 -5.32 -9.74
C GLY A 375 -8.84 -4.58 -10.98
N GLY A 376 -8.20 -4.82 -12.11
CA GLY A 376 -8.59 -4.31 -13.42
C GLY A 376 -8.39 -2.82 -13.67
N ILE A 377 -7.52 -2.16 -12.91
CA ILE A 377 -7.21 -0.73 -13.10
C ILE A 377 -6.12 -0.58 -14.16
N PHE A 378 -6.44 0.11 -15.27
CA PHE A 378 -5.55 0.43 -16.38
C PHE A 378 -5.57 1.92 -16.73
N THR A 379 -6.64 2.62 -16.42
CA THR A 379 -6.89 4.02 -16.80
C THR A 379 -7.36 4.84 -15.60
N ALA A 380 -7.45 6.14 -15.79
CA ALA A 380 -8.03 7.05 -14.79
C ALA A 380 -9.52 6.77 -14.57
N GLU A 381 -10.23 6.32 -15.62
CA GLU A 381 -11.64 5.91 -15.54
C GLU A 381 -11.80 4.70 -14.61
N ASP A 382 -10.96 3.67 -14.80
CA ASP A 382 -10.98 2.49 -13.94
C ASP A 382 -10.68 2.83 -12.48
N ALA A 383 -9.73 3.74 -12.26
CA ALA A 383 -9.37 4.24 -10.93
C ALA A 383 -10.53 5.02 -10.29
N TRP A 384 -11.13 5.93 -11.06
CA TRP A 384 -12.27 6.74 -10.64
C TRP A 384 -13.47 5.88 -10.26
N GLU A 385 -13.79 4.86 -11.08
CA GLU A 385 -14.87 3.91 -10.82
C GLU A 385 -14.69 3.21 -9.45
N LYS A 386 -13.47 2.80 -9.11
CA LYS A 386 -13.18 2.20 -7.81
C LYS A 386 -13.36 3.18 -6.66
N ILE A 387 -12.85 4.41 -6.81
CA ILE A 387 -12.93 5.44 -5.79
C ILE A 387 -14.38 5.81 -5.54
N THR A 388 -15.16 6.08 -6.59
CA THR A 388 -16.57 6.45 -6.46
C THR A 388 -17.45 5.27 -6.00
N ALA A 389 -17.01 4.03 -6.17
CA ALA A 389 -17.66 2.86 -5.59
C ALA A 389 -17.38 2.69 -4.08
N GLY A 390 -16.41 3.45 -3.49
CA GLY A 390 -16.12 3.44 -2.06
C GLY A 390 -14.67 3.16 -1.68
N ALA A 391 -13.75 2.98 -2.65
CA ALA A 391 -12.35 2.75 -2.33
C ALA A 391 -11.66 4.06 -1.90
N SER A 392 -11.14 4.10 -0.66
CA SER A 392 -10.32 5.22 -0.17
C SER A 392 -8.95 5.23 -0.82
N LEU A 393 -8.34 4.08 -1.03
CA LEU A 393 -7.07 3.87 -1.73
C LEU A 393 -7.26 2.83 -2.83
N ILE A 394 -6.38 2.85 -3.82
CA ILE A 394 -6.39 1.89 -4.93
C ILE A 394 -4.99 1.33 -5.18
N GLN A 395 -4.93 0.09 -5.68
CA GLN A 395 -3.66 -0.56 -6.01
C GLN A 395 -3.64 -1.10 -7.43
N VAL A 396 -2.48 -1.04 -8.07
CA VAL A 396 -2.25 -1.60 -9.40
C VAL A 396 -1.16 -2.68 -9.37
N TYR A 397 -1.33 -3.69 -10.22
CA TYR A 397 -0.37 -4.75 -10.52
C TYR A 397 -0.30 -4.99 -12.03
N THR A 398 -1.28 -5.69 -12.58
CA THR A 398 -1.32 -6.10 -13.99
C THR A 398 -1.39 -4.88 -14.91
N GLY A 399 -2.17 -3.86 -14.58
CA GLY A 399 -2.23 -2.62 -15.36
C GLY A 399 -0.86 -1.97 -15.51
N TRP A 400 -0.08 -1.92 -14.43
CA TRP A 400 1.27 -1.33 -14.46
C TRP A 400 2.24 -2.14 -15.34
N ILE A 401 2.14 -3.48 -15.35
CA ILE A 401 2.93 -4.33 -16.26
C ILE A 401 2.61 -4.02 -17.72
N TYR A 402 1.32 -3.82 -18.05
CA TYR A 402 0.89 -3.55 -19.43
C TYR A 402 1.14 -2.11 -19.88
N ASN A 403 0.98 -1.14 -18.99
CA ASN A 403 1.04 0.28 -19.34
C ASN A 403 2.37 0.96 -18.97
N GLY A 404 3.20 0.31 -18.12
CA GLY A 404 4.53 0.81 -17.77
C GLY A 404 4.52 1.97 -16.77
N PRO A 405 5.69 2.59 -16.53
CA PRO A 405 5.89 3.51 -15.42
C PRO A 405 5.10 4.83 -15.53
N TRP A 406 4.71 5.27 -16.73
CA TRP A 406 3.90 6.47 -16.93
C TRP A 406 2.46 6.34 -16.42
N MET A 407 1.97 5.12 -16.28
CA MET A 407 0.59 4.84 -15.89
C MET A 407 0.19 5.53 -14.59
N VAL A 408 1.07 5.52 -13.59
CA VAL A 408 0.79 6.13 -12.27
C VAL A 408 0.45 7.62 -12.44
N ARG A 409 1.33 8.37 -13.09
CA ARG A 409 1.13 9.80 -13.35
C ARG A 409 -0.11 10.07 -14.20
N GLN A 410 -0.34 9.27 -15.24
CA GLN A 410 -1.52 9.41 -16.13
C GLN A 410 -2.83 9.20 -15.37
N ILE A 411 -2.89 8.18 -14.50
CA ILE A 411 -4.06 7.93 -13.65
C ILE A 411 -4.31 9.11 -12.73
N LEU A 412 -3.28 9.57 -12.01
CA LEU A 412 -3.42 10.68 -11.06
C LEU A 412 -3.84 11.99 -11.76
N GLN A 413 -3.31 12.27 -12.95
CA GLN A 413 -3.73 13.43 -13.76
C GLN A 413 -5.20 13.33 -14.14
N GLY A 414 -5.66 12.16 -14.62
CA GLY A 414 -7.05 11.98 -14.98
C GLY A 414 -8.00 12.02 -13.77
N VAL A 415 -7.58 11.54 -12.62
CA VAL A 415 -8.34 11.66 -11.36
C VAL A 415 -8.48 13.12 -10.96
N LEU A 416 -7.41 13.93 -11.04
CA LEU A 416 -7.48 15.38 -10.79
C LEU A 416 -8.45 16.09 -11.73
N GLN A 417 -8.42 15.77 -13.02
CA GLN A 417 -9.36 16.33 -13.99
C GLN A 417 -10.82 15.99 -13.63
N LYS A 418 -11.07 14.77 -13.11
CA LYS A 418 -12.43 14.37 -12.67
C LYS A 418 -12.86 15.09 -11.40
N LEU A 419 -11.97 15.33 -10.45
CA LEU A 419 -12.22 16.19 -9.29
C LEU A 419 -12.61 17.60 -9.73
N GLU A 420 -11.84 18.19 -10.63
CA GLU A 420 -12.08 19.54 -11.15
C GLU A 420 -13.43 19.63 -11.89
N GLN A 421 -13.73 18.68 -12.79
CA GLN A 421 -15.01 18.62 -13.51
C GLN A 421 -16.24 18.52 -12.60
N ARG A 422 -16.07 17.95 -11.39
CA ARG A 422 -17.15 17.77 -10.41
C ARG A 422 -17.14 18.80 -9.28
N GLY A 423 -16.22 19.76 -9.32
CA GLY A 423 -16.07 20.79 -8.29
C GLY A 423 -15.63 20.25 -6.91
N MET A 424 -14.99 19.08 -6.88
CA MET A 424 -14.52 18.44 -5.64
C MET A 424 -13.15 19.01 -5.26
N SER A 425 -12.97 19.31 -3.97
CA SER A 425 -11.75 19.91 -3.42
C SER A 425 -10.72 18.88 -3.01
N SER A 426 -11.12 17.61 -2.80
CA SER A 426 -10.26 16.52 -2.36
C SER A 426 -10.73 15.17 -2.89
N ILE A 427 -9.80 14.22 -2.95
CA ILE A 427 -10.10 12.84 -3.34
C ILE A 427 -11.06 12.17 -2.33
N SER A 428 -11.02 12.58 -1.06
CA SER A 428 -11.89 12.04 -0.03
C SER A 428 -13.38 12.33 -0.30
N GLU A 429 -13.70 13.45 -0.96
CA GLU A 429 -15.07 13.77 -1.36
C GLU A 429 -15.59 12.84 -2.50
N ALA A 430 -14.68 12.28 -3.28
CA ALA A 430 -15.03 11.36 -4.35
C ALA A 430 -15.30 9.94 -3.87
N VAL A 431 -14.80 9.57 -2.67
CA VAL A 431 -14.97 8.22 -2.12
C VAL A 431 -16.44 7.93 -1.88
N GLY A 432 -16.98 6.88 -2.55
CA GLY A 432 -18.38 6.47 -2.43
C GLY A 432 -19.40 7.37 -3.16
N SER A 433 -18.97 8.44 -3.82
CA SER A 433 -19.89 9.40 -4.48
C SER A 433 -20.70 8.82 -5.64
N GLY A 434 -20.37 7.63 -6.13
CA GLY A 434 -21.10 6.91 -7.18
C GLY A 434 -21.93 5.74 -6.66
N SER A 435 -22.12 5.62 -5.36
CA SER A 435 -22.84 4.52 -4.71
C SER A 435 -24.26 4.90 -4.24
N GLY A 436 -24.72 6.12 -4.60
CA GLY A 436 -26.06 6.60 -4.35
C GLY A 436 -27.07 6.15 -5.40
#